data_1f5d60760ec4e854c03baf88ac569f3a
#
_entry.id   1f5d60760ec4e854c03baf88ac569f3a
#
_cell.length_a   1.000
_cell.length_b   1.000
_cell.length_c   1.000
_cell.angle_alpha   90.00
_cell.angle_beta   90.00
_cell.angle_gamma   90.00
#
_symmetry.space_group_name_H-M   'P 1'
#
loop_
_entity.id
_entity.type
_entity.pdbx_description
1 polymer ?
#
loop_
_entity_poly.entity_id
_entity_poly.type
_entity_poly.pdbx_seq_one_letter_code
_entity_poly.pdbx_strand_id
1 'polypeptide(L)'
;MEKKKKTKNKKRFTWVNLAQLLTVAALLLWMQWAVDSGRVLTIFVASPTSIVEEGIKIITDGTLWPHLLLTIQEALAGYLSAVVVGIAVGLLWTLFPVSEKYMNVFCSAIMAVPKVAILPLLILWFGIGFQSKAFLVFLFSVFTILYNTVTGAKECKKEYLKVARVFRANRFQTVFLVIIPAALPSIFNGLKLAAATALTGVLFSEMQS
;
A
#
# COMPACT_ATOMS: atom_id res chain seq x y z
N MET A 1 -32.67 6.84 -33.68
CA MET A 1 -32.88 6.66 -32.22
C MET A 1 -32.85 5.16 -31.91
N GLU A 2 -31.72 4.62 -31.61
CA GLU A 2 -31.54 3.18 -31.39
C GLU A 2 -31.37 2.93 -29.89
N LYS A 3 -32.43 2.33 -29.29
CA LYS A 3 -32.44 1.98 -27.86
C LYS A 3 -31.48 0.82 -27.60
N LYS A 4 -30.24 1.11 -27.09
CA LYS A 4 -29.36 0.09 -26.54
C LYS A 4 -30.03 -0.60 -25.35
N LYS A 5 -30.52 -1.82 -25.55
CA LYS A 5 -30.96 -2.74 -24.52
C LYS A 5 -29.75 -3.07 -23.62
N LYS A 6 -29.75 -2.55 -22.40
CA LYS A 6 -28.88 -3.02 -21.33
C LYS A 6 -29.27 -4.45 -20.96
N THR A 7 -28.61 -5.43 -21.52
CA THR A 7 -28.68 -6.82 -21.05
C THR A 7 -28.11 -6.90 -19.64
N LYS A 8 -28.96 -7.01 -18.64
CA LYS A 8 -28.60 -7.40 -17.27
C LYS A 8 -28.00 -8.80 -17.33
N ASN A 9 -26.66 -8.88 -17.33
CA ASN A 9 -25.93 -10.14 -17.24
C ASN A 9 -26.16 -10.71 -15.83
N LYS A 10 -27.24 -11.51 -15.64
CA LYS A 10 -27.41 -12.35 -14.45
C LYS A 10 -26.25 -13.34 -14.47
N LYS A 11 -25.24 -13.13 -13.57
CA LYS A 11 -24.18 -14.12 -13.34
C LYS A 11 -24.84 -15.46 -13.04
N ARG A 12 -24.90 -16.33 -14.04
CA ARG A 12 -25.34 -17.71 -13.86
C ARG A 12 -24.34 -18.36 -12.93
N PHE A 13 -24.81 -18.87 -11.81
CA PHE A 13 -24.04 -19.72 -10.91
C PHE A 13 -23.61 -20.95 -11.72
N THR A 14 -22.35 -20.98 -12.10
CA THR A 14 -21.77 -22.05 -12.93
C THR A 14 -21.24 -23.16 -12.07
N TRP A 15 -21.11 -24.37 -12.62
CA TRP A 15 -20.48 -25.52 -11.98
C TRP A 15 -19.07 -25.18 -11.42
N VAL A 16 -18.36 -24.24 -12.05
CA VAL A 16 -17.08 -23.72 -11.57
C VAL A 16 -17.22 -23.03 -10.22
N ASN A 17 -18.25 -22.19 -10.03
CA ASN A 17 -18.48 -21.51 -8.76
C ASN A 17 -18.82 -22.52 -7.65
N LEU A 18 -19.59 -23.58 -7.99
CA LEU A 18 -19.90 -24.66 -7.05
C LEU A 18 -18.63 -25.42 -6.66
N ALA A 19 -17.80 -25.79 -7.64
CA ALA A 19 -16.53 -26.47 -7.39
C ALA A 19 -15.59 -25.62 -6.52
N GLN A 20 -15.50 -24.33 -6.77
CA GLN A 20 -14.71 -23.39 -5.96
C GLN A 20 -15.21 -23.35 -4.51
N LEU A 21 -16.52 -23.26 -4.32
CA LEU A 21 -17.12 -23.23 -2.99
C LEU A 21 -16.89 -24.55 -2.23
N LEU A 22 -17.03 -25.68 -2.91
CA LEU A 22 -16.74 -27.00 -2.34
C LEU A 22 -15.26 -27.16 -1.96
N THR A 23 -14.35 -26.64 -2.78
CA THR A 23 -12.90 -26.66 -2.47
C THR A 23 -12.61 -25.86 -1.22
N VAL A 24 -13.15 -24.63 -1.09
CA VAL A 24 -12.96 -23.80 0.11
C VAL A 24 -13.57 -24.49 1.33
N ALA A 25 -14.78 -25.02 1.21
CA ALA A 25 -15.45 -25.73 2.30
C ALA A 25 -14.63 -26.97 2.76
N ALA A 26 -14.11 -27.75 1.80
CA ALA A 26 -13.28 -28.91 2.10
C ALA A 26 -11.97 -28.53 2.82
N LEU A 27 -11.34 -27.42 2.44
CA LEU A 27 -10.14 -26.91 3.10
C LEU A 27 -10.46 -26.46 4.54
N LEU A 28 -11.56 -25.74 4.76
CA LEU A 28 -11.97 -25.31 6.10
C LEU A 28 -12.31 -26.49 7.00
N LEU A 29 -13.02 -27.49 6.49
CA LEU A 29 -13.34 -28.70 7.23
C LEU A 29 -12.07 -29.52 7.54
N TRP A 30 -11.15 -29.61 6.60
CA TRP A 30 -9.85 -30.26 6.83
C TRP A 30 -9.04 -29.54 7.91
N MET A 31 -8.97 -28.21 7.87
CA MET A 31 -8.33 -27.40 8.92
C MET A 31 -8.96 -27.65 10.28
N GLN A 32 -10.29 -27.63 10.37
CA GLN A 32 -11.02 -27.89 11.59
C GLN A 32 -10.66 -29.28 12.14
N TRP A 33 -10.76 -30.33 11.32
CA TRP A 33 -10.44 -31.69 11.71
C TRP A 33 -8.97 -31.85 12.14
N ALA A 34 -8.02 -31.22 11.45
CA ALA A 34 -6.60 -31.30 11.77
C ALA A 34 -6.28 -30.71 13.16
N VAL A 35 -6.95 -29.62 13.53
CA VAL A 35 -6.80 -28.97 14.86
C VAL A 35 -7.52 -29.81 15.93
N ASP A 36 -8.77 -30.20 15.70
CA ASP A 36 -9.58 -30.95 16.67
C ASP A 36 -9.01 -32.34 16.97
N SER A 37 -8.35 -32.96 15.97
CA SER A 37 -7.67 -34.27 16.15
C SER A 37 -6.32 -34.17 16.85
N GLY A 38 -5.87 -32.96 17.23
CA GLY A 38 -4.58 -32.71 17.89
C GLY A 38 -3.35 -32.91 17.00
N ARG A 39 -3.54 -33.13 15.68
CA ARG A 39 -2.43 -33.29 14.71
C ARG A 39 -1.68 -31.99 14.48
N VAL A 40 -2.36 -30.86 14.62
CA VAL A 40 -1.78 -29.52 14.52
C VAL A 40 -2.07 -28.80 15.82
N LEU A 41 -1.02 -28.29 16.46
CA LEU A 41 -1.17 -27.51 17.68
C LEU A 41 -1.86 -26.17 17.38
N THR A 42 -2.77 -25.76 18.24
CA THR A 42 -3.54 -24.51 18.13
C THR A 42 -2.66 -23.26 18.08
N ILE A 43 -1.42 -23.35 18.59
CA ILE A 43 -0.43 -22.26 18.53
C ILE A 43 0.06 -21.97 17.10
N PHE A 44 0.02 -22.95 16.19
CA PHE A 44 0.46 -22.76 14.80
C PHE A 44 -0.69 -22.46 13.85
N VAL A 45 -1.86 -23.06 14.11
CA VAL A 45 -3.04 -22.87 13.24
C VAL A 45 -4.29 -22.79 14.11
N ALA A 46 -5.02 -21.71 14.00
CA ALA A 46 -6.32 -21.58 14.64
C ALA A 46 -7.40 -22.35 13.87
N SER A 47 -8.35 -22.97 14.56
CA SER A 47 -9.48 -23.63 13.91
C SER A 47 -10.45 -22.58 13.33
N PRO A 48 -11.15 -22.87 12.24
CA PRO A 48 -12.17 -21.97 11.69
C PRO A 48 -13.22 -21.55 12.71
N THR A 49 -13.65 -22.45 13.58
CA THR A 49 -14.63 -22.16 14.66
C THR A 49 -14.05 -21.20 15.67
N SER A 50 -12.84 -21.42 16.16
CA SER A 50 -12.20 -20.52 17.14
C SER A 50 -11.94 -19.12 16.58
N ILE A 51 -11.64 -18.99 15.28
CA ILE A 51 -11.51 -17.68 14.61
C ILE A 51 -12.83 -16.92 14.65
N VAL A 52 -13.96 -17.60 14.36
CA VAL A 52 -15.28 -16.97 14.39
C VAL A 52 -15.70 -16.60 15.82
N GLU A 53 -15.50 -17.49 16.77
CA GLU A 53 -15.84 -17.26 18.18
C GLU A 53 -15.05 -16.08 18.76
N GLU A 54 -13.74 -16.07 18.59
CA GLU A 54 -12.89 -14.96 19.06
C GLU A 54 -13.21 -13.66 18.32
N GLY A 55 -13.48 -13.75 17.00
CA GLY A 55 -13.91 -12.60 16.21
C GLY A 55 -15.22 -11.97 16.72
N ILE A 56 -16.21 -12.78 17.08
CA ILE A 56 -17.47 -12.30 17.67
C ILE A 56 -17.19 -11.69 19.05
N LYS A 57 -16.37 -12.33 19.86
CA LYS A 57 -16.03 -11.87 21.21
C LYS A 57 -15.37 -10.49 21.19
N ILE A 58 -14.31 -10.29 20.41
CA ILE A 58 -13.59 -8.99 20.35
C ILE A 58 -14.48 -7.85 19.79
N ILE A 59 -15.49 -8.18 18.98
CA ILE A 59 -16.49 -7.22 18.50
C ILE A 59 -17.47 -6.86 19.61
N THR A 60 -17.99 -7.88 20.33
CA THR A 60 -19.00 -7.69 21.39
C THR A 60 -18.42 -7.04 22.65
N ASP A 61 -17.19 -7.38 23.00
CA ASP A 61 -16.48 -6.80 24.17
C ASP A 61 -16.00 -5.36 23.87
N GLY A 62 -16.12 -4.90 22.63
CA GLY A 62 -15.71 -3.56 22.23
C GLY A 62 -14.21 -3.35 22.14
N THR A 63 -13.38 -4.36 22.38
CA THR A 63 -11.91 -4.29 22.33
C THR A 63 -11.37 -4.05 20.94
N LEU A 64 -12.11 -4.45 19.92
CA LEU A 64 -11.73 -4.23 18.51
C LEU A 64 -11.53 -2.74 18.16
N TRP A 65 -12.45 -1.88 18.65
CA TRP A 65 -12.51 -0.48 18.19
C TRP A 65 -11.30 0.36 18.57
N PRO A 66 -10.79 0.33 19.83
CA PRO A 66 -9.57 1.06 20.18
C PRO A 66 -8.36 0.60 19.38
N HIS A 67 -8.19 -0.73 19.20
CA HIS A 67 -7.07 -1.27 18.42
C HIS A 67 -7.17 -0.89 16.94
N LEU A 68 -8.35 -1.03 16.34
CA LEU A 68 -8.58 -0.64 14.94
C LEU A 68 -8.30 0.85 14.71
N LEU A 69 -8.74 1.70 15.65
CA LEU A 69 -8.49 3.14 15.55
C LEU A 69 -7.00 3.46 15.62
N LEU A 70 -6.27 2.81 16.52
CA LEU A 70 -4.81 2.97 16.64
C LEU A 70 -4.10 2.54 15.37
N THR A 71 -4.44 1.36 14.82
CA THR A 71 -3.92 0.84 13.56
C THR A 71 -4.14 1.82 12.40
N ILE A 72 -5.35 2.38 12.31
CA ILE A 72 -5.68 3.39 11.28
C ILE A 72 -4.83 4.66 11.47
N GLN A 73 -4.65 5.12 12.70
CA GLN A 73 -3.83 6.31 12.98
C GLN A 73 -2.36 6.08 12.61
N GLU A 74 -1.79 4.92 12.97
CA GLU A 74 -0.42 4.53 12.61
C GLU A 74 -0.24 4.46 11.09
N ALA A 75 -1.19 3.79 10.41
CA ALA A 75 -1.19 3.68 8.95
C ALA A 75 -1.29 5.06 8.28
N LEU A 76 -2.21 5.91 8.73
CA LEU A 76 -2.40 7.25 8.16
C LEU A 76 -1.19 8.15 8.42
N ALA A 77 -0.62 8.16 9.61
CA ALA A 77 0.54 8.97 9.93
C ALA A 77 1.75 8.61 9.05
N GLY A 78 2.04 7.30 8.93
CA GLY A 78 3.11 6.81 8.07
C GLY A 78 2.85 7.08 6.58
N TYR A 79 1.63 6.82 6.12
CA TYR A 79 1.24 7.03 4.72
C TYR A 79 1.25 8.52 4.34
N LEU A 80 0.63 9.41 5.12
CA LEU A 80 0.58 10.84 4.80
C LEU A 80 1.97 11.47 4.82
N SER A 81 2.82 11.09 5.77
CA SER A 81 4.23 11.53 5.76
C SER A 81 4.97 11.06 4.50
N ALA A 82 4.72 9.81 4.06
CA ALA A 82 5.27 9.28 2.82
C ALA A 82 4.74 10.01 1.57
N VAL A 83 3.47 10.42 1.57
CA VAL A 83 2.89 11.23 0.47
C VAL A 83 3.63 12.56 0.34
N VAL A 84 3.78 13.28 1.45
CA VAL A 84 4.46 14.58 1.45
C VAL A 84 5.90 14.43 0.99
N VAL A 85 6.66 13.54 1.61
CA VAL A 85 8.09 13.34 1.31
C VAL A 85 8.29 12.77 -0.09
N GLY A 86 7.53 11.74 -0.47
CA GLY A 86 7.66 11.08 -1.77
C GLY A 86 7.37 12.00 -2.95
N ILE A 87 6.29 12.79 -2.86
CA ILE A 87 5.97 13.79 -3.90
C ILE A 87 7.01 14.91 -3.90
N ALA A 88 7.36 15.48 -2.74
CA ALA A 88 8.32 16.57 -2.67
C ALA A 88 9.69 16.17 -3.25
N VAL A 89 10.21 15.01 -2.86
CA VAL A 89 11.50 14.52 -3.38
C VAL A 89 11.39 14.17 -4.86
N GLY A 90 10.30 13.55 -5.30
CA GLY A 90 10.07 13.24 -6.73
C GLY A 90 10.04 14.49 -7.60
N LEU A 91 9.41 15.57 -7.13
CA LEU A 91 9.40 16.86 -7.82
C LEU A 91 10.77 17.56 -7.78
N LEU A 92 11.49 17.47 -6.67
CA LEU A 92 12.87 17.97 -6.58
C LEU A 92 13.79 17.27 -7.59
N TRP A 93 13.66 15.96 -7.76
CA TRP A 93 14.42 15.22 -8.76
C TRP A 93 14.05 15.63 -10.19
N THR A 94 12.77 15.94 -10.43
CA THR A 94 12.33 16.48 -11.73
C THR A 94 12.93 17.87 -12.01
N LEU A 95 13.02 18.72 -11.00
CA LEU A 95 13.65 20.03 -11.09
C LEU A 95 15.18 19.93 -11.28
N PHE A 96 15.81 18.99 -10.59
CA PHE A 96 17.26 18.81 -10.55
C PHE A 96 17.66 17.38 -10.94
N PRO A 97 17.72 17.02 -12.24
CA PRO A 97 18.01 15.65 -12.69
C PRO A 97 19.36 15.08 -12.22
N VAL A 98 20.31 15.94 -11.86
CA VAL A 98 21.60 15.51 -11.30
C VAL A 98 21.41 14.92 -9.90
N SER A 99 20.53 15.52 -9.10
CA SER A 99 20.19 14.98 -7.77
C SER A 99 19.53 13.61 -7.85
N GLU A 100 18.68 13.38 -8.84
CA GLU A 100 18.10 12.06 -9.11
C GLU A 100 19.19 11.02 -9.34
N LYS A 101 20.12 11.28 -10.27
CA LYS A 101 21.19 10.35 -10.62
C LYS A 101 22.05 9.98 -9.41
N TYR A 102 22.35 10.96 -8.55
CA TYR A 102 23.16 10.75 -7.36
C TYR A 102 22.39 9.97 -6.29
N MET A 103 21.19 10.41 -5.95
CA MET A 103 20.41 9.84 -4.84
C MET A 103 19.76 8.50 -5.17
N ASN A 104 19.50 8.23 -6.45
CA ASN A 104 18.84 6.98 -6.87
C ASN A 104 19.62 5.73 -6.47
N VAL A 105 20.95 5.79 -6.43
CA VAL A 105 21.79 4.67 -5.99
C VAL A 105 21.51 4.34 -4.51
N PHE A 106 21.44 5.36 -3.64
CA PHE A 106 21.14 5.18 -2.22
C PHE A 106 19.70 4.69 -2.00
N CYS A 107 18.74 5.27 -2.69
CA CYS A 107 17.34 4.83 -2.62
C CYS A 107 17.19 3.36 -3.07
N SER A 108 17.87 2.97 -4.14
CA SER A 108 17.86 1.58 -4.62
C SER A 108 18.50 0.63 -3.61
N ALA A 109 19.58 1.03 -2.94
CA ALA A 109 20.21 0.26 -1.89
C ALA A 109 19.27 0.07 -0.68
N ILE A 110 18.58 1.14 -0.24
CA ILE A 110 17.58 1.05 0.84
C ILE A 110 16.41 0.14 0.44
N MET A 111 15.96 0.23 -0.80
CA MET A 111 14.86 -0.64 -1.29
C MET A 111 15.24 -2.11 -1.37
N ALA A 112 16.52 -2.44 -1.54
CA ALA A 112 17.00 -3.82 -1.56
C ALA A 112 16.95 -4.48 -0.18
N VAL A 113 16.91 -3.69 0.90
CA VAL A 113 16.80 -4.22 2.26
C VAL A 113 15.35 -4.69 2.51
N PRO A 114 15.15 -5.92 3.03
CA PRO A 114 13.82 -6.39 3.43
C PRO A 114 13.25 -5.47 4.53
N LYS A 115 12.23 -4.68 4.19
CA LYS A 115 11.69 -3.64 5.08
C LYS A 115 11.19 -4.20 6.42
N VAL A 116 10.62 -5.42 6.42
CA VAL A 116 10.17 -6.08 7.65
C VAL A 116 11.34 -6.37 8.59
N ALA A 117 12.52 -6.68 8.06
CA ALA A 117 13.71 -6.94 8.86
C ALA A 117 14.26 -5.68 9.58
N ILE A 118 13.82 -4.48 9.18
CA ILE A 118 14.21 -3.22 9.83
C ILE A 118 13.40 -2.98 11.10
N LEU A 119 12.25 -3.65 11.29
CA LEU A 119 11.36 -3.38 12.42
C LEU A 119 12.03 -3.52 13.79
N PRO A 120 12.83 -4.55 14.10
CA PRO A 120 13.54 -4.63 15.38
C PRO A 120 14.45 -3.43 15.63
N LEU A 121 15.08 -2.92 14.56
CA LEU A 121 15.93 -1.72 14.64
C LEU A 121 15.11 -0.46 14.91
N LEU A 122 13.93 -0.34 14.30
CA LEU A 122 13.00 0.76 14.56
C LEU A 122 12.49 0.73 16.00
N ILE A 123 12.19 -0.46 16.52
CA ILE A 123 11.80 -0.62 17.93
C ILE A 123 12.94 -0.20 18.86
N LEU A 124 14.19 -0.51 18.51
CA LEU A 124 15.35 -0.09 19.30
C LEU A 124 15.53 1.45 19.31
N TRP A 125 15.24 2.13 18.20
CA TRP A 125 15.40 3.59 18.07
C TRP A 125 14.22 4.40 18.59
N PHE A 126 13.00 3.94 18.33
CA PHE A 126 11.76 4.67 18.62
C PHE A 126 10.93 4.05 19.75
N GLY A 127 11.34 2.90 20.27
CA GLY A 127 10.55 2.12 21.22
C GLY A 127 9.43 1.30 20.56
N ILE A 128 8.78 0.47 21.37
CA ILE A 128 7.58 -0.27 20.97
C ILE A 128 6.40 0.71 20.95
N GLY A 129 5.66 0.79 19.83
CA GLY A 129 4.44 1.57 19.75
C GLY A 129 4.29 2.36 18.46
N PHE A 130 3.54 3.46 18.54
CA PHE A 130 3.10 4.27 17.39
C PHE A 130 4.23 4.70 16.46
N GLN A 131 5.35 5.19 16.99
CA GLN A 131 6.40 5.79 16.17
C GLN A 131 7.12 4.79 15.29
N SER A 132 7.52 3.64 15.84
CA SER A 132 8.18 2.56 15.10
C SER A 132 7.28 2.00 14.00
N LYS A 133 5.98 1.83 14.29
CA LYS A 133 4.98 1.35 13.34
C LYS A 133 4.71 2.35 12.22
N ALA A 134 4.44 3.60 12.56
CA ALA A 134 4.23 4.67 11.58
C ALA A 134 5.45 4.88 10.67
N PHE A 135 6.68 4.77 11.21
CA PHE A 135 7.89 4.87 10.41
C PHE A 135 8.08 3.68 9.47
N LEU A 136 7.70 2.48 9.89
CA LEU A 136 7.72 1.31 9.00
C LEU A 136 6.75 1.50 7.82
N VAL A 137 5.52 1.96 8.10
CA VAL A 137 4.53 2.30 7.06
C VAL A 137 5.07 3.36 6.10
N PHE A 138 5.73 4.39 6.63
CA PHE A 138 6.42 5.39 5.82
C PHE A 138 7.43 4.75 4.87
N LEU A 139 8.31 3.87 5.35
CA LEU A 139 9.30 3.18 4.51
C LEU A 139 8.67 2.28 3.44
N PHE A 140 7.52 1.66 3.74
CA PHE A 140 6.80 0.85 2.75
C PHE A 140 6.22 1.71 1.61
N SER A 141 5.84 2.95 1.90
CA SER A 141 5.04 3.79 1.01
C SER A 141 5.86 4.81 0.23
N VAL A 142 6.89 5.42 0.85
CA VAL A 142 7.59 6.60 0.32
C VAL A 142 8.23 6.37 -1.04
N PHE A 143 8.91 5.24 -1.23
CA PHE A 143 9.59 4.95 -2.49
C PHE A 143 8.61 4.68 -3.63
N THR A 144 7.48 4.03 -3.34
CA THR A 144 6.42 3.81 -4.32
C THR A 144 5.88 5.13 -4.86
N ILE A 145 5.61 6.09 -3.98
CA ILE A 145 5.12 7.42 -4.36
C ILE A 145 6.20 8.19 -5.11
N LEU A 146 7.43 8.20 -4.59
CA LEU A 146 8.57 8.90 -5.19
C LEU A 146 8.80 8.45 -6.64
N TYR A 147 8.94 7.14 -6.87
CA TYR A 147 9.23 6.64 -8.20
C TYR A 147 8.06 6.82 -9.18
N ASN A 148 6.80 6.69 -8.72
CA ASN A 148 5.66 7.01 -9.58
C ASN A 148 5.58 8.50 -9.92
N THR A 149 5.95 9.39 -9.00
CA THR A 149 6.04 10.83 -9.26
C THR A 149 7.10 11.13 -10.31
N VAL A 150 8.30 10.58 -10.18
CA VAL A 150 9.39 10.76 -11.14
C VAL A 150 9.04 10.17 -12.52
N THR A 151 8.46 8.98 -12.56
CA THR A 151 8.03 8.31 -13.79
C THR A 151 6.98 9.15 -14.50
N GLY A 152 5.94 9.58 -13.78
CA GLY A 152 4.91 10.45 -14.36
C GLY A 152 5.46 11.77 -14.91
N ALA A 153 6.46 12.34 -14.23
CA ALA A 153 7.12 13.55 -14.72
C ALA A 153 7.91 13.30 -16.02
N LYS A 154 8.57 12.13 -16.14
CA LYS A 154 9.32 11.75 -17.34
C LYS A 154 8.42 11.39 -18.53
N GLU A 155 7.22 10.91 -18.27
CA GLU A 155 6.21 10.58 -19.29
C GLU A 155 5.51 11.83 -19.88
N CYS A 156 5.80 13.03 -19.36
CA CYS A 156 5.27 14.27 -19.90
C CYS A 156 5.61 14.41 -21.40
N LYS A 157 4.60 14.63 -22.24
CA LYS A 157 4.75 14.70 -23.70
C LYS A 157 5.71 15.81 -24.08
N LYS A 158 6.62 15.50 -25.03
CA LYS A 158 7.61 16.45 -25.52
C LYS A 158 6.99 17.69 -26.16
N GLU A 159 5.78 17.55 -26.71
CA GLU A 159 4.99 18.65 -27.29
C GLU A 159 4.66 19.70 -26.21
N TYR A 160 4.25 19.30 -25.03
CA TYR A 160 3.95 20.22 -23.93
C TYR A 160 5.21 20.97 -23.47
N LEU A 161 6.34 20.29 -23.42
CA LEU A 161 7.62 20.91 -23.08
C LEU A 161 8.10 21.88 -24.16
N LYS A 162 7.79 21.63 -25.48
CA LYS A 162 8.06 22.57 -26.58
C LYS A 162 7.22 23.84 -26.43
N VAL A 163 5.92 23.68 -26.12
CA VAL A 163 5.02 24.82 -25.88
C VAL A 163 5.55 25.68 -24.73
N ALA A 164 5.90 25.09 -23.61
CA ALA A 164 6.47 25.82 -22.47
C ALA A 164 7.71 26.63 -22.86
N ARG A 165 8.61 26.08 -23.69
CA ARG A 165 9.79 26.81 -24.20
C ARG A 165 9.42 27.98 -25.10
N VAL A 166 8.45 27.83 -26.00
CA VAL A 166 7.97 28.93 -26.85
C VAL A 166 7.47 30.09 -25.99
N PHE A 167 6.78 29.80 -24.90
CA PHE A 167 6.32 30.81 -23.92
C PHE A 167 7.43 31.28 -22.94
N ARG A 168 8.69 30.86 -23.17
CA ARG A 168 9.84 31.17 -22.28
C ARG A 168 9.62 30.86 -20.82
N ALA A 169 8.85 29.80 -20.52
CA ALA A 169 8.62 29.35 -19.16
C ALA A 169 9.95 28.93 -18.50
N ASN A 170 10.17 29.40 -17.26
CA ASN A 170 11.32 28.97 -16.47
C ASN A 170 11.12 27.54 -15.96
N ARG A 171 12.16 26.95 -15.30
CA ARG A 171 12.09 25.56 -14.81
C ARG A 171 10.93 25.33 -13.85
N PHE A 172 10.72 26.22 -12.88
CA PHE A 172 9.63 26.10 -11.92
C PHE A 172 8.27 26.16 -12.61
N GLN A 173 8.06 27.15 -13.49
CA GLN A 173 6.83 27.25 -14.28
C GLN A 173 6.58 25.99 -15.11
N THR A 174 7.61 25.47 -15.77
CA THR A 174 7.49 24.23 -16.55
C THR A 174 7.10 23.04 -15.69
N VAL A 175 7.71 22.89 -14.49
CA VAL A 175 7.37 21.78 -13.60
C VAL A 175 5.96 21.94 -13.04
N PHE A 176 5.64 23.10 -12.45
CA PHE A 176 4.36 23.28 -11.74
C PHE A 176 3.15 23.43 -12.68
N LEU A 177 3.32 24.07 -13.85
CA LEU A 177 2.20 24.34 -14.77
C LEU A 177 2.05 23.31 -15.88
N VAL A 178 3.08 22.52 -16.18
CA VAL A 178 3.05 21.58 -17.30
C VAL A 178 3.31 20.14 -16.84
N ILE A 179 4.43 19.90 -16.14
CA ILE A 179 4.82 18.54 -15.80
C ILE A 179 3.92 17.95 -14.70
N ILE A 180 3.67 18.68 -13.61
CA ILE A 180 2.82 18.17 -12.53
C ILE A 180 1.40 17.82 -13.02
N PRO A 181 0.68 18.70 -13.74
CA PRO A 181 -0.63 18.34 -14.27
C PRO A 181 -0.60 17.12 -15.19
N ALA A 182 0.45 16.98 -16.02
CA ALA A 182 0.62 15.84 -16.89
C ALA A 182 0.96 14.55 -16.10
N ALA A 183 1.67 14.66 -14.98
CA ALA A 183 2.08 13.56 -14.13
C ALA A 183 1.01 13.09 -13.14
N LEU A 184 -0.06 13.87 -12.92
CA LEU A 184 -1.11 13.56 -11.95
C LEU A 184 -1.62 12.10 -12.04
N PRO A 185 -1.94 11.54 -13.22
CA PRO A 185 -2.41 10.15 -13.31
C PRO A 185 -1.41 9.15 -12.71
N SER A 186 -0.11 9.30 -12.98
CA SER A 186 0.95 8.46 -12.43
C SER A 186 1.14 8.68 -10.93
N ILE A 187 1.04 9.93 -10.45
CA ILE A 187 1.10 10.26 -9.02
C ILE A 187 -0.06 9.57 -8.29
N PHE A 188 -1.30 9.69 -8.79
CA PHE A 188 -2.45 9.01 -8.18
C PHE A 188 -2.33 7.49 -8.20
N ASN A 189 -1.75 6.92 -9.27
CA ASN A 189 -1.45 5.49 -9.29
C ASN A 189 -0.43 5.11 -8.22
N GLY A 190 0.63 5.90 -8.05
CA GLY A 190 1.60 5.76 -6.96
C GLY A 190 0.97 5.82 -5.58
N LEU A 191 0.07 6.79 -5.35
CA LEU A 191 -0.68 6.92 -4.09
C LEU A 191 -1.53 5.68 -3.81
N LYS A 192 -2.26 5.19 -4.82
CA LYS A 192 -3.08 3.98 -4.69
C LYS A 192 -2.25 2.74 -4.35
N LEU A 193 -1.12 2.54 -5.03
CA LEU A 193 -0.22 1.42 -4.75
C LEU A 193 0.41 1.53 -3.36
N ALA A 194 0.82 2.75 -2.99
CA ALA A 194 1.39 3.03 -1.69
C ALA A 194 0.40 2.81 -0.54
N ALA A 195 -0.89 3.10 -0.74
CA ALA A 195 -1.92 2.80 0.25
C ALA A 195 -2.02 1.29 0.52
N ALA A 196 -1.94 0.46 -0.52
CA ALA A 196 -1.92 -0.99 -0.35
C ALA A 196 -0.67 -1.48 0.41
N THR A 197 0.51 -0.92 0.08
CA THR A 197 1.75 -1.26 0.80
C THR A 197 1.78 -0.71 2.23
N ALA A 198 1.11 0.41 2.50
CA ALA A 198 0.94 0.96 3.84
C ALA A 198 0.18 -0.01 4.76
N LEU A 199 -0.94 -0.56 4.26
CA LEU A 199 -1.70 -1.59 4.98
C LEU A 199 -0.85 -2.83 5.28
N THR A 200 -0.05 -3.27 4.30
CA THR A 200 0.90 -4.36 4.52
C THR A 200 1.92 -4.01 5.60
N GLY A 201 2.46 -2.79 5.58
CA GLY A 201 3.44 -2.32 6.55
C GLY A 201 2.90 -2.29 7.98
N VAL A 202 1.67 -1.78 8.18
CA VAL A 202 1.07 -1.72 9.52
C VAL A 202 0.76 -3.11 10.05
N LEU A 203 0.20 -4.01 9.22
CA LEU A 203 -0.08 -5.39 9.64
C LEU A 203 1.20 -6.13 10.09
N PHE A 204 2.30 -6.01 9.33
CA PHE A 204 3.58 -6.59 9.75
C PHE A 204 4.12 -5.98 11.03
N SER A 205 3.92 -4.70 11.26
CA SER A 205 4.37 -4.05 12.49
C SER A 205 3.56 -4.51 13.72
N GLU A 206 2.27 -4.77 13.56
CA GLU A 206 1.41 -5.27 14.63
C GLU A 206 1.67 -6.74 14.99
N MET A 207 2.09 -7.55 14.01
CA MET A 207 2.42 -8.95 14.27
C MET A 207 3.70 -9.13 15.12
N GLN A 208 4.55 -8.10 15.23
CA GLN A 208 5.85 -8.19 15.91
C GLN A 208 5.97 -7.30 17.16
N SER A 209 4.89 -6.59 17.51
CA SER A 209 4.89 -5.62 18.62
C SER A 209 4.08 -6.10 19.84
#